data_6351d6e961cd15b93ca8917157cea0bd
#
_entry.id   6351d6e961cd15b93ca8917157cea0bd
#
_cell.length_a   1.000
_cell.length_b   1.000
_cell.length_c   1.000
_cell.angle_alpha   90.00
_cell.angle_beta   90.00
_cell.angle_gamma   90.00
#
_symmetry.space_group_name_H-M   'P 1'
#
loop_
_entity.id
_entity.type
_entity.pdbx_description
1 polymer ?
#
loop_
_entity_poly.entity_id
_entity_poly.type
_entity_poly.pdbx_seq_one_letter_code
_entity_poly.pdbx_strand_id
1 'polypeptide(L)'
;QLSAAVSCRKGEELPVTVTVANSGLLSCLRVQADVQCRNLLTGEVTHTAACLPAAGHAKAQTVCTLRPRHCGKLELTLTALRVYDMFGLVGAKKPVGLTAPSLVLPDVWPVELTVSERRSPDMDSSEYSMYHPGNDPSETFALREYLPGDRIKNIHWKLSEKTDHLLVRQLGLPVNNAILLVLDNTADTAPSPEEREALGEAAVSVSAALCEAGLPHQAAWLDRETMEPRLCAIGDTEELTVRREVPELDLLCENENRLWGCK
;
A
#
# COMPACT_ATOMS: atom_id res chain seq x y z
N GLN A 1 21.92 -13.22 -14.17
CA GLN A 1 20.98 -12.14 -13.91
C GLN A 1 19.59 -12.73 -13.70
N LEU A 2 18.89 -12.25 -12.69
CA LEU A 2 17.49 -12.57 -12.41
C LEU A 2 16.68 -11.28 -12.61
N SER A 3 15.55 -11.36 -13.29
CA SER A 3 14.58 -10.25 -13.42
C SER A 3 13.15 -10.78 -13.48
N ALA A 4 12.20 -10.01 -12.98
CA ALA A 4 10.79 -10.30 -13.02
C ALA A 4 10.01 -9.06 -13.45
N ALA A 5 8.75 -9.21 -13.79
CA ALA A 5 7.86 -8.07 -13.95
C ALA A 5 7.72 -7.32 -12.62
N VAL A 6 7.55 -5.99 -12.68
CA VAL A 6 7.45 -5.15 -11.47
C VAL A 6 6.20 -5.52 -10.66
N SER A 7 5.07 -5.72 -11.35
CA SER A 7 3.82 -6.10 -10.72
C SER A 7 3.00 -7.06 -11.57
N CYS A 8 2.11 -7.82 -10.93
CA CYS A 8 1.08 -8.65 -11.56
C CYS A 8 -0.16 -8.68 -10.67
N ARG A 9 -1.28 -9.18 -11.19
CA ARG A 9 -2.47 -9.43 -10.38
C ARG A 9 -2.45 -10.85 -9.80
N LYS A 10 -3.22 -11.06 -8.77
CA LYS A 10 -3.42 -12.37 -8.15
C LYS A 10 -3.90 -13.40 -9.19
N GLY A 11 -3.24 -14.56 -9.25
CA GLY A 11 -3.55 -15.63 -10.20
C GLY A 11 -3.06 -15.42 -11.64
N GLU A 12 -2.57 -14.23 -11.98
CA GLU A 12 -1.94 -13.97 -13.27
C GLU A 12 -0.55 -14.61 -13.38
N GLU A 13 -0.08 -14.75 -14.60
CA GLU A 13 1.25 -15.28 -14.87
C GLU A 13 2.31 -14.21 -14.65
N LEU A 14 3.21 -14.45 -13.71
CA LEU A 14 4.39 -13.65 -13.46
C LEU A 14 5.59 -14.23 -14.21
N PRO A 15 6.05 -13.62 -15.31
CA PRO A 15 7.21 -14.07 -16.02
C PRO A 15 8.49 -13.72 -15.26
N VAL A 16 9.27 -14.72 -14.93
CA VAL A 16 10.59 -14.59 -14.31
C VAL A 16 11.67 -14.98 -15.29
N THR A 17 12.52 -14.05 -15.62
CA THR A 17 13.58 -14.22 -16.61
C THR A 17 14.90 -14.52 -15.94
N VAL A 18 15.48 -15.63 -16.31
CA VAL A 18 16.83 -16.05 -15.89
C VAL A 18 17.78 -15.94 -17.05
N THR A 19 18.80 -15.12 -16.91
CA THR A 19 19.88 -14.98 -17.92
C THR A 19 21.18 -15.54 -17.35
N VAL A 20 21.78 -16.46 -18.06
CA VAL A 20 23.07 -17.09 -17.73
C VAL A 20 24.08 -16.75 -18.79
N ALA A 21 25.27 -16.31 -18.41
CA ALA A 21 26.41 -16.10 -19.28
C ALA A 21 27.44 -17.21 -19.06
N ASN A 22 27.77 -17.94 -20.12
CA ASN A 22 28.84 -18.92 -20.10
C ASN A 22 30.11 -18.27 -20.67
N SER A 23 31.08 -17.99 -19.84
CA SER A 23 32.39 -17.43 -20.23
C SER A 23 33.41 -18.51 -20.64
N GLY A 24 33.07 -19.79 -20.43
CA GLY A 24 33.92 -20.91 -20.83
C GLY A 24 33.84 -21.25 -22.29
N LEU A 25 34.87 -21.92 -22.81
CA LEU A 25 34.92 -22.42 -24.22
C LEU A 25 33.90 -23.54 -24.46
N LEU A 26 33.66 -24.37 -23.45
CA LEU A 26 32.80 -25.54 -23.59
C LEU A 26 31.33 -25.19 -23.39
N SER A 27 30.49 -25.76 -24.21
CA SER A 27 29.04 -25.68 -24.06
C SER A 27 28.56 -26.56 -22.90
N CYS A 28 27.58 -26.07 -22.14
CA CYS A 28 26.88 -26.81 -21.14
C CYS A 28 25.55 -27.32 -21.70
N LEU A 29 25.31 -28.62 -21.62
CA LEU A 29 24.08 -29.21 -22.12
C LEU A 29 22.85 -28.67 -21.42
N ARG A 30 22.97 -28.55 -20.12
CA ARG A 30 21.89 -28.07 -19.25
C ARG A 30 22.43 -27.22 -18.09
N VAL A 31 21.88 -26.06 -17.93
CA VAL A 31 22.01 -25.25 -16.73
C VAL A 31 20.65 -25.22 -16.06
N GLN A 32 20.55 -25.67 -14.83
CA GLN A 32 19.35 -25.59 -14.02
C GLN A 32 19.52 -24.47 -13.01
N ALA A 33 18.60 -23.53 -13.03
CA ALA A 33 18.52 -22.40 -12.12
C ALA A 33 17.41 -22.67 -11.10
N ASP A 34 17.75 -22.82 -9.82
CA ASP A 34 16.82 -23.05 -8.74
C ASP A 34 16.39 -21.68 -8.19
N VAL A 35 15.12 -21.29 -8.42
CA VAL A 35 14.55 -20.04 -7.99
C VAL A 35 13.57 -20.31 -6.83
N GLN A 36 13.76 -19.61 -5.73
CA GLN A 36 12.85 -19.56 -4.61
C GLN A 36 12.04 -18.26 -4.70
N CYS A 37 10.74 -18.37 -4.56
CA CYS A 37 9.82 -17.25 -4.44
C CYS A 37 9.24 -17.24 -3.03
N ARG A 38 9.44 -16.17 -2.29
CA ARG A 38 8.87 -15.95 -0.96
C ARG A 38 7.89 -14.80 -1.01
N ASN A 39 6.67 -15.01 -0.59
CA ASN A 39 5.71 -13.94 -0.35
C ASN A 39 5.94 -13.37 1.05
N LEU A 40 6.24 -12.07 1.13
CA LEU A 40 6.58 -11.43 2.40
C LEU A 40 5.35 -11.16 3.28
N LEU A 41 4.16 -11.04 2.69
CA LEU A 41 2.92 -10.84 3.43
C LEU A 41 2.45 -12.13 4.10
N THR A 42 2.41 -13.22 3.36
CA THR A 42 1.87 -14.51 3.83
C THR A 42 2.93 -15.44 4.43
N GLY A 43 4.21 -15.22 4.09
CA GLY A 43 5.31 -16.11 4.44
C GLY A 43 5.39 -17.36 3.56
N GLU A 44 4.51 -17.53 2.56
CA GLU A 44 4.52 -18.67 1.66
C GLU A 44 5.81 -18.72 0.84
N VAL A 45 6.41 -19.91 0.77
CA VAL A 45 7.62 -20.14 -0.01
C VAL A 45 7.35 -21.18 -1.09
N THR A 46 7.56 -20.81 -2.35
CA THR A 46 7.46 -21.70 -3.49
C THR A 46 8.82 -21.83 -4.19
N HIS A 47 9.06 -23.00 -4.78
CA HIS A 47 10.29 -23.29 -5.50
C HIS A 47 9.98 -23.62 -6.94
N THR A 48 10.75 -23.06 -7.85
CA THR A 48 10.70 -23.37 -9.27
C THR A 48 12.10 -23.54 -9.82
N ALA A 49 12.22 -24.25 -10.92
CA ALA A 49 13.49 -24.45 -11.58
C ALA A 49 13.37 -24.13 -13.07
N ALA A 50 14.27 -23.29 -13.55
CA ALA A 50 14.40 -22.97 -14.96
C ALA A 50 15.58 -23.75 -15.54
N CYS A 51 15.37 -24.39 -16.70
CA CYS A 51 16.41 -25.13 -17.40
C CYS A 51 16.69 -24.52 -18.78
N LEU A 52 17.98 -24.36 -19.08
CA LEU A 52 18.42 -23.82 -20.36
C LEU A 52 19.79 -24.40 -20.77
N PRO A 53 20.07 -24.60 -22.05
CA PRO A 53 21.41 -24.86 -22.54
C PRO A 53 22.22 -23.57 -22.57
N ALA A 54 23.54 -23.66 -22.38
CA ALA A 54 24.44 -22.52 -22.45
C ALA A 54 25.65 -22.84 -23.35
N ALA A 55 25.66 -22.29 -24.55
CA ALA A 55 26.78 -22.42 -25.47
C ALA A 55 28.03 -21.71 -24.89
N GLY A 56 29.21 -22.17 -25.33
CA GLY A 56 30.48 -21.53 -24.96
C GLY A 56 30.52 -20.07 -25.44
N HIS A 57 31.08 -19.19 -24.61
CA HIS A 57 31.17 -17.76 -24.87
C HIS A 57 29.84 -17.05 -25.20
N ALA A 58 28.70 -17.59 -24.77
CA ALA A 58 27.38 -17.07 -25.08
C ALA A 58 26.54 -16.74 -23.85
N LYS A 59 25.54 -15.89 -24.05
CA LYS A 59 24.47 -15.66 -23.08
C LYS A 59 23.26 -16.48 -23.51
N ALA A 60 22.65 -17.14 -22.57
CA ALA A 60 21.39 -17.86 -22.72
C ALA A 60 20.35 -17.31 -21.74
N GLN A 61 19.10 -17.27 -22.19
CA GLN A 61 18.00 -16.74 -21.43
C GLN A 61 16.83 -17.71 -21.48
N THR A 62 16.12 -17.83 -20.35
CA THR A 62 14.88 -18.57 -20.29
C THR A 62 13.89 -17.84 -19.39
N VAL A 63 12.63 -18.08 -19.62
CA VAL A 63 11.54 -17.51 -18.82
C VAL A 63 10.85 -18.67 -18.10
N CYS A 64 10.72 -18.57 -16.80
CA CYS A 64 9.83 -19.44 -16.02
C CYS A 64 8.64 -18.60 -15.54
N THR A 65 7.48 -19.23 -15.48
CA THR A 65 6.24 -18.56 -15.12
C THR A 65 5.84 -18.99 -13.73
N LEU A 66 5.56 -18.03 -12.86
CA LEU A 66 4.97 -18.24 -11.55
C LEU A 66 3.50 -17.78 -11.60
N ARG A 67 2.66 -18.37 -10.75
CA ARG A 67 1.26 -17.94 -10.54
C ARG A 67 1.03 -17.74 -9.06
N PRO A 68 1.28 -16.52 -8.56
CA PRO A 68 1.07 -16.21 -7.15
C PRO A 68 -0.41 -16.34 -6.79
N ARG A 69 -0.70 -16.98 -5.67
CA ARG A 69 -2.07 -17.19 -5.18
C ARG A 69 -2.54 -16.05 -4.29
N HIS A 70 -1.61 -15.43 -3.57
CA HIS A 70 -1.87 -14.39 -2.59
C HIS A 70 -1.26 -13.06 -3.04
N CYS A 71 -1.90 -11.96 -2.69
CA CYS A 71 -1.32 -10.63 -2.89
C CYS A 71 -0.08 -10.46 -1.98
N GLY A 72 0.72 -9.45 -2.29
CA GLY A 72 1.87 -9.11 -1.47
C GLY A 72 3.17 -9.01 -2.25
N LYS A 73 4.19 -8.52 -1.56
CA LYS A 73 5.53 -8.39 -2.12
C LYS A 73 6.20 -9.76 -2.20
N LEU A 74 6.68 -10.06 -3.39
CA LEU A 74 7.42 -11.28 -3.66
C LEU A 74 8.93 -11.00 -3.68
N GLU A 75 9.67 -11.80 -2.97
CA GLU A 75 11.13 -11.87 -3.05
C GLU A 75 11.52 -13.11 -3.85
N LEU A 76 12.01 -12.89 -5.06
CA LEU A 76 12.48 -13.93 -5.95
C LEU A 76 13.98 -14.08 -5.76
N THR A 77 14.44 -15.22 -5.29
CA THR A 77 15.86 -15.48 -5.03
C THR A 77 16.37 -16.64 -5.89
N LEU A 78 17.36 -16.37 -6.71
CA LEU A 78 18.13 -17.42 -7.38
C LEU A 78 19.08 -18.06 -6.38
N THR A 79 18.71 -19.22 -5.85
CA THR A 79 19.45 -19.87 -4.74
C THR A 79 20.65 -20.66 -5.22
N ALA A 80 20.54 -21.32 -6.39
CA ALA A 80 21.63 -22.11 -6.93
C ALA A 80 21.55 -22.26 -8.45
N LEU A 81 22.70 -22.42 -9.05
CA LEU A 81 22.86 -22.90 -10.41
C LEU A 81 23.50 -24.29 -10.39
N ARG A 82 22.90 -25.25 -11.10
CA ARG A 82 23.49 -26.55 -11.38
C ARG A 82 23.87 -26.59 -12.84
N VAL A 83 25.14 -26.74 -13.10
CA VAL A 83 25.70 -26.75 -14.48
C VAL A 83 26.11 -28.18 -14.80
N TYR A 84 25.60 -28.68 -15.91
CA TYR A 84 25.94 -30.01 -16.41
C TYR A 84 26.83 -29.90 -17.63
N ASP A 85 27.79 -30.81 -17.76
CA ASP A 85 28.70 -30.90 -18.90
C ASP A 85 27.93 -31.14 -20.21
N MET A 86 28.63 -31.15 -21.33
CA MET A 86 28.04 -31.36 -22.65
C MET A 86 27.44 -32.76 -22.84
N PHE A 87 27.82 -33.72 -22.00
CA PHE A 87 27.26 -35.08 -22.02
C PHE A 87 26.20 -35.31 -20.94
N GLY A 88 26.02 -34.34 -20.04
CA GLY A 88 25.10 -34.43 -18.90
C GLY A 88 25.51 -35.43 -17.84
N LEU A 89 26.74 -35.91 -17.86
CA LEU A 89 27.26 -36.94 -16.93
C LEU A 89 27.78 -36.35 -15.63
N VAL A 90 28.36 -35.18 -15.70
CA VAL A 90 28.93 -34.51 -14.53
C VAL A 90 28.20 -33.18 -14.30
N GLY A 91 27.76 -32.95 -13.07
CA GLY A 91 27.09 -31.71 -12.68
C GLY A 91 27.79 -31.03 -11.51
N ALA A 92 27.97 -29.72 -11.59
CA ALA A 92 28.46 -28.88 -10.50
C ALA A 92 27.37 -27.94 -10.00
N LYS A 93 27.18 -27.85 -8.68
CA LYS A 93 26.25 -26.92 -8.04
C LYS A 93 27.01 -25.72 -7.51
N LYS A 94 26.59 -24.51 -7.89
CA LYS A 94 27.13 -23.26 -7.39
C LYS A 94 26.00 -22.49 -6.67
N PRO A 95 26.17 -22.12 -5.39
CA PRO A 95 25.24 -21.24 -4.73
C PRO A 95 25.28 -19.86 -5.38
N VAL A 96 24.12 -19.21 -5.48
CA VAL A 96 23.95 -17.86 -6.02
C VAL A 96 22.97 -17.15 -5.08
N GLY A 97 23.14 -15.88 -4.86
CA GLY A 97 22.30 -15.09 -3.97
C GLY A 97 21.73 -13.84 -4.68
N LEU A 98 21.22 -14.03 -5.90
CA LEU A 98 20.62 -12.90 -6.64
C LEU A 98 19.12 -12.82 -6.30
N THR A 99 18.69 -11.63 -5.93
CA THR A 99 17.30 -11.34 -5.62
C THR A 99 16.68 -10.38 -6.63
N ALA A 100 15.39 -10.52 -6.88
CA ALA A 100 14.57 -9.61 -7.67
C ALA A 100 13.21 -9.46 -6.98
N PRO A 101 12.77 -8.23 -6.67
CA PRO A 101 11.45 -8.01 -6.11
C PRO A 101 10.38 -8.03 -7.20
N SER A 102 9.15 -8.37 -6.81
CA SER A 102 7.94 -8.22 -7.61
C SER A 102 6.77 -7.99 -6.66
N LEU A 103 5.68 -7.41 -7.16
CA LEU A 103 4.50 -7.10 -6.36
C LEU A 103 3.27 -7.79 -6.96
N VAL A 104 2.52 -8.50 -6.12
CA VAL A 104 1.19 -9.01 -6.48
C VAL A 104 0.15 -8.05 -5.92
N LEU A 105 -0.57 -7.39 -6.83
CA LEU A 105 -1.57 -6.41 -6.45
C LEU A 105 -2.76 -7.08 -5.76
N PRO A 106 -3.28 -6.49 -4.66
CA PRO A 106 -4.49 -6.94 -4.02
C PRO A 106 -5.71 -6.69 -4.90
N ASP A 107 -6.74 -7.52 -4.74
CA ASP A 107 -8.03 -7.26 -5.34
C ASP A 107 -8.72 -6.10 -4.61
N VAL A 108 -9.37 -5.22 -5.38
CA VAL A 108 -10.13 -4.08 -4.84
C VAL A 108 -11.61 -4.37 -5.02
N TRP A 109 -12.33 -4.40 -3.91
CA TRP A 109 -13.77 -4.66 -3.87
C TRP A 109 -14.54 -3.34 -3.79
N PRO A 110 -15.68 -3.21 -4.45
CA PRO A 110 -16.53 -2.04 -4.29
C PRO A 110 -17.04 -1.98 -2.84
N VAL A 111 -16.79 -0.87 -2.16
CA VAL A 111 -17.21 -0.63 -0.78
C VAL A 111 -18.15 0.55 -0.76
N GLU A 112 -19.34 0.38 -0.19
CA GLU A 112 -20.27 1.47 0.06
C GLU A 112 -19.90 2.14 1.40
N LEU A 113 -19.51 3.41 1.33
CA LEU A 113 -19.11 4.18 2.50
C LEU A 113 -20.23 5.07 2.99
N THR A 114 -20.52 4.97 4.28
CA THR A 114 -21.34 5.95 4.99
C THR A 114 -20.48 6.63 6.03
N VAL A 115 -20.04 7.84 5.74
CA VAL A 115 -19.24 8.64 6.67
C VAL A 115 -20.17 9.43 7.58
N SER A 116 -20.23 9.06 8.85
CA SER A 116 -20.91 9.87 9.87
C SER A 116 -19.91 10.82 10.49
N GLU A 117 -20.15 12.12 10.37
CA GLU A 117 -19.30 13.13 10.99
C GLU A 117 -19.41 13.07 12.52
N ARG A 118 -18.45 12.42 13.18
CA ARG A 118 -18.21 12.61 14.62
C ARG A 118 -17.25 13.77 14.77
N ARG A 119 -17.79 14.91 15.17
CA ARG A 119 -17.03 16.15 15.31
C ARG A 119 -16.22 16.15 16.58
N SER A 120 -14.92 16.19 16.44
CA SER A 120 -14.05 16.69 17.48
C SER A 120 -13.68 18.13 17.13
N PRO A 121 -14.11 19.13 17.92
CA PRO A 121 -13.66 20.50 17.70
C PRO A 121 -12.13 20.54 17.88
N ASP A 122 -11.44 20.94 16.84
CA ASP A 122 -9.99 21.13 16.87
C ASP A 122 -9.69 22.62 16.72
N MET A 123 -9.37 23.27 17.84
CA MET A 123 -9.14 24.72 17.90
C MET A 123 -7.90 25.19 17.12
N ASP A 124 -7.03 24.25 16.76
CA ASP A 124 -5.81 24.54 15.98
C ASP A 124 -6.01 24.28 14.46
N SER A 125 -7.17 23.77 14.05
CA SER A 125 -7.49 23.52 12.65
C SER A 125 -7.83 24.80 11.92
N SER A 126 -7.34 24.91 10.67
CA SER A 126 -7.73 25.95 9.72
C SER A 126 -8.98 25.60 8.92
N GLU A 127 -9.51 24.39 9.07
CA GLU A 127 -10.74 23.94 8.41
C GLU A 127 -11.96 24.15 9.28
N TYR A 128 -13.07 24.55 8.67
CA TYR A 128 -14.30 24.85 9.39
C TYR A 128 -15.47 24.00 8.86
N SER A 129 -16.33 23.57 9.78
CA SER A 129 -17.54 22.83 9.45
C SER A 129 -18.44 23.62 8.52
N MET A 130 -18.87 23.01 7.41
CA MET A 130 -19.84 23.59 6.48
C MET A 130 -21.30 23.41 6.96
N TYR A 131 -21.52 22.58 7.98
CA TYR A 131 -22.87 22.17 8.39
C TYR A 131 -23.30 22.66 9.78
N HIS A 132 -22.34 23.04 10.63
CA HIS A 132 -22.65 23.44 12.00
C HIS A 132 -21.88 24.66 12.45
N PRO A 133 -22.57 25.57 13.17
CA PRO A 133 -21.93 26.70 13.81
C PRO A 133 -21.10 26.28 15.03
N GLY A 134 -20.06 27.03 15.31
CA GLY A 134 -19.15 26.86 16.44
C GLY A 134 -19.00 28.12 17.29
N ASN A 135 -17.79 28.28 17.84
CA ASN A 135 -17.47 29.41 18.73
C ASN A 135 -16.21 30.20 18.29
N ASP A 136 -15.62 29.87 17.17
CA ASP A 136 -14.43 30.56 16.69
C ASP A 136 -14.79 31.81 15.92
N PRO A 137 -14.36 32.99 16.39
CA PRO A 137 -14.63 34.28 15.73
C PRO A 137 -13.85 34.51 14.44
N SER A 138 -12.84 33.68 14.15
CA SER A 138 -11.99 33.82 12.96
C SER A 138 -12.76 33.59 11.67
N GLU A 139 -13.80 32.75 11.72
CA GLU A 139 -14.63 32.46 10.57
C GLU A 139 -16.11 32.68 10.88
N THR A 140 -16.88 33.13 9.88
CA THR A 140 -18.33 33.32 9.99
C THR A 140 -19.05 32.23 9.24
N PHE A 141 -19.71 31.35 9.96
CA PHE A 141 -20.49 30.26 9.40
C PHE A 141 -21.73 30.76 8.64
N ALA A 142 -22.52 31.63 9.30
CA ALA A 142 -23.75 32.19 8.72
C ALA A 142 -24.15 33.49 9.43
N LEU A 143 -25.08 34.21 8.81
CA LEU A 143 -25.76 35.36 9.40
C LEU A 143 -27.22 35.00 9.63
N ARG A 144 -27.74 35.29 10.83
CA ARG A 144 -29.16 35.14 11.15
C ARG A 144 -29.70 36.31 11.95
N GLU A 145 -30.99 36.41 12.05
CA GLU A 145 -31.61 37.44 12.92
C GLU A 145 -31.27 37.19 14.40
N TYR A 146 -31.19 38.29 15.12
CA TYR A 146 -30.92 38.29 16.55
C TYR A 146 -32.11 37.68 17.31
N LEU A 147 -31.79 36.78 18.24
CA LEU A 147 -32.76 36.23 19.20
C LEU A 147 -32.39 36.66 20.63
N PRO A 148 -33.37 36.90 21.53
CA PRO A 148 -33.11 37.19 22.91
C PRO A 148 -32.22 36.13 23.54
N GLY A 149 -31.07 36.56 24.08
CA GLY A 149 -30.04 35.66 24.62
C GLY A 149 -28.77 35.58 23.80
N ASP A 150 -28.77 36.08 22.59
CA ASP A 150 -27.56 36.15 21.76
C ASP A 150 -26.53 37.13 22.35
N ARG A 151 -25.27 36.80 22.15
CA ARG A 151 -24.15 37.65 22.62
C ARG A 151 -24.05 38.89 21.76
N ILE A 152 -24.18 40.08 22.36
CA ILE A 152 -24.10 41.38 21.66
C ILE A 152 -22.82 41.56 20.83
N LYS A 153 -21.69 40.98 21.28
CA LYS A 153 -20.42 41.03 20.59
C LYS A 153 -20.43 40.35 19.21
N ASN A 154 -21.37 39.45 18.98
CA ASN A 154 -21.51 38.73 17.71
C ASN A 154 -22.44 39.45 16.72
N ILE A 155 -23.04 40.61 17.09
CA ILE A 155 -23.87 41.38 16.19
C ILE A 155 -23.03 41.98 15.06
N HIS A 156 -23.47 41.80 13.83
CA HIS A 156 -22.85 42.37 12.67
C HIS A 156 -23.39 43.80 12.39
N TRP A 157 -22.98 44.77 13.21
CA TRP A 157 -23.49 46.14 13.22
C TRP A 157 -23.59 46.78 11.83
N LYS A 158 -22.55 46.67 11.01
CA LYS A 158 -22.49 47.27 9.67
C LYS A 158 -23.56 46.73 8.73
N LEU A 159 -23.95 45.45 8.83
CA LEU A 159 -25.00 44.86 8.00
C LEU A 159 -26.35 45.11 8.61
N SER A 160 -26.48 45.07 9.93
CA SER A 160 -27.70 45.36 10.66
C SER A 160 -28.20 46.78 10.37
N GLU A 161 -27.32 47.77 10.27
CA GLU A 161 -27.68 49.14 9.88
C GLU A 161 -28.22 49.25 8.44
N LYS A 162 -27.69 48.40 7.53
CA LYS A 162 -28.14 48.42 6.14
C LYS A 162 -29.48 47.69 5.92
N THR A 163 -29.81 46.71 6.71
CA THR A 163 -30.97 45.84 6.55
C THR A 163 -32.11 46.20 7.49
N ASP A 164 -31.90 47.17 8.40
CA ASP A 164 -32.86 47.57 9.45
C ASP A 164 -33.27 46.43 10.38
N HIS A 165 -32.53 45.36 10.40
CA HIS A 165 -32.70 44.17 11.26
C HIS A 165 -31.40 43.82 11.99
N LEU A 166 -31.51 43.48 13.27
CA LEU A 166 -30.32 43.02 14.01
C LEU A 166 -29.88 41.64 13.52
N LEU A 167 -28.69 41.59 12.93
CA LEU A 167 -28.09 40.36 12.43
C LEU A 167 -26.93 39.91 13.31
N VAL A 168 -26.91 38.63 13.64
CA VAL A 168 -25.88 38.00 14.45
C VAL A 168 -25.04 37.05 13.59
N ARG A 169 -23.73 37.14 13.73
CA ARG A 169 -22.78 36.18 13.14
C ARG A 169 -22.83 34.88 13.94
N GLN A 170 -23.15 33.79 13.28
CA GLN A 170 -22.85 32.47 13.76
C GLN A 170 -21.38 32.19 13.45
N LEU A 171 -20.65 31.82 14.49
CA LEU A 171 -19.20 31.63 14.41
C LEU A 171 -18.85 30.26 13.82
N GLY A 172 -17.68 30.13 13.24
CA GLY A 172 -17.18 28.89 12.68
C GLY A 172 -16.92 27.84 13.76
N LEU A 173 -17.04 26.57 13.38
CA LEU A 173 -16.58 25.42 14.15
C LEU A 173 -15.33 24.87 13.47
N PRO A 174 -14.14 25.11 14.02
CA PRO A 174 -12.94 24.48 13.49
C PRO A 174 -13.03 22.98 13.73
N VAL A 175 -12.82 22.20 12.68
CA VAL A 175 -12.92 20.74 12.71
C VAL A 175 -11.69 20.14 12.05
N ASN A 176 -11.18 19.08 12.63
CA ASN A 176 -10.21 18.25 11.96
C ASN A 176 -10.98 17.11 11.26
N ASN A 177 -11.07 17.20 9.95
CA ASN A 177 -11.75 16.20 9.11
C ASN A 177 -10.79 15.05 8.73
N ALA A 178 -9.67 14.89 9.43
CA ALA A 178 -8.74 13.83 9.15
C ALA A 178 -9.39 12.46 9.38
N ILE A 179 -9.57 11.72 8.31
CA ILE A 179 -9.98 10.32 8.37
C ILE A 179 -8.72 9.51 8.64
N LEU A 180 -8.76 8.70 9.70
CA LEU A 180 -7.69 7.78 10.04
C LEU A 180 -8.17 6.34 9.84
N LEU A 181 -7.62 5.66 8.84
CA LEU A 181 -7.82 4.23 8.61
C LEU A 181 -6.81 3.46 9.46
N VAL A 182 -7.26 2.90 10.56
CA VAL A 182 -6.41 2.12 11.46
C VAL A 182 -6.50 0.63 11.11
N LEU A 183 -5.34 0.04 10.85
CA LEU A 183 -5.19 -1.38 10.59
C LEU A 183 -4.69 -2.04 11.87
N ASP A 184 -5.60 -2.76 12.53
CA ASP A 184 -5.25 -3.50 13.74
C ASP A 184 -4.57 -4.82 13.36
N ASN A 185 -3.26 -4.85 13.51
CA ASN A 185 -2.41 -6.00 13.27
C ASN A 185 -1.88 -6.62 14.58
N THR A 186 -2.52 -6.34 15.72
CA THR A 186 -2.07 -6.74 17.06
C THR A 186 -2.69 -8.03 17.59
N ALA A 187 -3.21 -8.89 16.70
CA ALA A 187 -3.85 -10.13 17.10
C ALA A 187 -2.93 -11.02 17.97
N ASP A 188 -3.49 -11.61 19.02
CA ASP A 188 -2.78 -12.48 19.97
C ASP A 188 -2.27 -13.77 19.32
N THR A 189 -2.93 -14.23 18.26
CA THR A 189 -2.52 -15.39 17.46
C THR A 189 -2.02 -14.93 16.10
N ALA A 190 -0.98 -15.58 15.60
CA ALA A 190 -0.47 -15.30 14.26
C ALA A 190 -1.57 -15.57 13.22
N PRO A 191 -2.01 -14.55 12.45
CA PRO A 191 -3.07 -14.73 11.46
C PRO A 191 -2.63 -15.66 10.33
N SER A 192 -3.59 -16.40 9.78
CA SER A 192 -3.35 -17.26 8.61
C SER A 192 -2.98 -16.42 7.37
N PRO A 193 -2.36 -17.03 6.33
CA PRO A 193 -2.08 -16.35 5.08
C PRO A 193 -3.32 -15.69 4.45
N GLU A 194 -4.46 -16.38 4.50
CA GLU A 194 -5.73 -15.89 3.97
C GLU A 194 -6.29 -14.71 4.76
N GLU A 195 -6.15 -14.73 6.09
CA GLU A 195 -6.57 -13.61 6.94
C GLU A 195 -5.71 -12.36 6.71
N ARG A 196 -4.41 -12.54 6.51
CA ARG A 196 -3.50 -11.43 6.17
C ARG A 196 -3.85 -10.81 4.81
N GLU A 197 -4.12 -11.65 3.83
CA GLU A 197 -4.55 -11.22 2.50
C GLU A 197 -5.88 -10.46 2.59
N ALA A 198 -6.89 -11.04 3.27
CA ALA A 198 -8.20 -10.43 3.41
C ALA A 198 -8.14 -9.06 4.11
N LEU A 199 -7.30 -8.92 5.15
CA LEU A 199 -7.09 -7.63 5.82
C LEU A 199 -6.46 -6.60 4.86
N GLY A 200 -5.49 -7.02 4.04
CA GLY A 200 -4.87 -6.18 3.04
C GLY A 200 -5.83 -5.71 1.96
N GLU A 201 -6.61 -6.64 1.40
CA GLU A 201 -7.61 -6.34 0.39
C GLU A 201 -8.71 -5.41 0.94
N ALA A 202 -9.17 -5.64 2.18
CA ALA A 202 -10.14 -4.78 2.84
C ALA A 202 -9.61 -3.35 3.03
N ALA A 203 -8.36 -3.22 3.50
CA ALA A 203 -7.73 -1.93 3.71
C ALA A 203 -7.60 -1.12 2.41
N VAL A 204 -7.12 -1.76 1.33
CA VAL A 204 -7.01 -1.10 0.01
C VAL A 204 -8.38 -0.76 -0.54
N SER A 205 -9.38 -1.62 -0.37
CA SER A 205 -10.74 -1.38 -0.86
C SER A 205 -11.39 -0.18 -0.18
N VAL A 206 -11.26 -0.08 1.16
CA VAL A 206 -11.76 1.07 1.92
C VAL A 206 -10.99 2.35 1.54
N SER A 207 -9.67 2.27 1.43
CA SER A 207 -8.84 3.41 1.01
C SER A 207 -9.21 3.88 -0.40
N ALA A 208 -9.40 2.96 -1.35
CA ALA A 208 -9.84 3.30 -2.70
C ALA A 208 -11.21 3.99 -2.71
N ALA A 209 -12.17 3.47 -1.93
CA ALA A 209 -13.50 4.06 -1.83
C ALA A 209 -13.46 5.47 -1.18
N LEU A 210 -12.58 5.71 -0.19
CA LEU A 210 -12.35 7.04 0.37
C LEU A 210 -11.77 8.00 -0.68
N CYS A 211 -10.80 7.56 -1.49
CA CYS A 211 -10.25 8.35 -2.58
C CYS A 211 -11.31 8.68 -3.64
N GLU A 212 -12.13 7.70 -4.04
CA GLU A 212 -13.23 7.91 -4.99
C GLU A 212 -14.27 8.90 -4.47
N ALA A 213 -14.50 8.91 -3.16
CA ALA A 213 -15.36 9.89 -2.50
C ALA A 213 -14.71 11.28 -2.34
N GLY A 214 -13.45 11.45 -2.77
CA GLY A 214 -12.72 12.71 -2.62
C GLY A 214 -12.33 13.01 -1.17
N LEU A 215 -12.19 11.99 -0.34
CA LEU A 215 -11.88 12.11 1.08
C LEU A 215 -10.40 11.75 1.34
N PRO A 216 -9.52 12.74 1.49
CA PRO A 216 -8.13 12.48 1.87
C PRO A 216 -8.08 11.84 3.25
N HIS A 217 -7.21 10.88 3.43
CA HIS A 217 -7.13 10.12 4.67
C HIS A 217 -5.69 9.70 4.99
N GLN A 218 -5.49 9.21 6.20
CA GLN A 218 -4.24 8.63 6.63
C GLN A 218 -4.48 7.15 6.95
N ALA A 219 -3.57 6.29 6.52
CA ALA A 219 -3.51 4.91 6.96
C ALA A 219 -2.52 4.79 8.12
N ALA A 220 -2.92 4.10 9.18
CA ALA A 220 -2.11 3.86 10.36
C ALA A 220 -2.05 2.37 10.69
N TRP A 221 -0.88 1.90 11.10
CA TRP A 221 -0.67 0.53 11.57
C TRP A 221 0.46 0.51 12.60
N LEU A 222 0.57 -0.58 13.34
CA LEU A 222 1.64 -0.76 14.30
C LEU A 222 2.79 -1.56 13.68
N ASP A 223 4.00 -1.00 13.71
CA ASP A 223 5.21 -1.75 13.39
C ASP A 223 5.48 -2.78 14.50
N ARG A 224 5.46 -4.07 14.16
CA ARG A 224 5.58 -5.15 15.14
C ARG A 224 6.98 -5.29 15.77
N GLU A 225 8.02 -4.81 15.09
CA GLU A 225 9.38 -4.86 15.64
C GLU A 225 9.65 -3.72 16.60
N THR A 226 9.25 -2.50 16.22
CA THR A 226 9.50 -1.30 17.01
C THR A 226 8.36 -0.95 17.95
N MET A 227 7.18 -1.53 17.76
CA MET A 227 5.92 -1.18 18.45
C MET A 227 5.56 0.30 18.29
N GLU A 228 6.05 0.92 17.24
CA GLU A 228 5.74 2.31 16.91
C GLU A 228 4.62 2.41 15.86
N PRO A 229 3.72 3.40 16.00
CA PRO A 229 2.71 3.64 14.98
C PRO A 229 3.37 4.19 13.70
N ARG A 230 2.98 3.62 12.58
CA ARG A 230 3.33 4.13 11.26
C ARG A 230 2.13 4.84 10.67
N LEU A 231 2.36 5.95 10.02
CA LEU A 231 1.34 6.79 9.38
C LEU A 231 1.71 7.04 7.93
N CYS A 232 0.72 6.93 7.05
CA CYS A 232 0.89 7.25 5.65
C CYS A 232 -0.31 8.06 5.15
N ALA A 233 -0.05 9.27 4.66
CA ALA A 233 -1.08 10.11 4.07
C ALA A 233 -1.41 9.63 2.64
N ILE A 234 -2.69 9.63 2.30
CA ILE A 234 -3.23 9.25 1.00
C ILE A 234 -4.19 10.36 0.57
N GLY A 235 -3.81 11.10 -0.48
CA GLY A 235 -4.56 12.27 -0.95
C GLY A 235 -5.57 11.94 -2.04
N ASP A 236 -5.21 11.05 -2.96
CA ASP A 236 -6.02 10.71 -4.11
C ASP A 236 -5.77 9.27 -4.63
N THR A 237 -6.54 8.89 -5.67
CA THR A 237 -6.44 7.57 -6.29
C THR A 237 -5.10 7.34 -7.01
N GLU A 238 -4.48 8.39 -7.56
CA GLU A 238 -3.19 8.28 -8.24
C GLU A 238 -2.10 7.96 -7.21
N GLU A 239 -2.10 8.64 -6.07
CA GLU A 239 -1.17 8.41 -4.98
C GLU A 239 -1.31 6.99 -4.41
N LEU A 240 -2.54 6.51 -4.23
CA LEU A 240 -2.81 5.13 -3.82
C LEU A 240 -2.28 4.13 -4.85
N THR A 241 -2.46 4.40 -6.15
CA THR A 241 -1.98 3.54 -7.24
C THR A 241 -0.45 3.49 -7.25
N VAL A 242 0.21 4.65 -7.17
CA VAL A 242 1.68 4.74 -7.12
C VAL A 242 2.22 3.95 -5.91
N ARG A 243 1.61 4.09 -4.75
CA ARG A 243 2.02 3.34 -3.54
C ARG A 243 1.83 1.84 -3.66
N ARG A 244 0.84 1.39 -4.42
CA ARG A 244 0.64 -0.03 -4.73
C ARG A 244 1.71 -0.60 -5.66
N GLU A 245 2.25 0.22 -6.55
CA GLU A 245 3.22 -0.20 -7.57
C GLU A 245 4.68 -0.03 -7.15
N VAL A 246 4.97 0.86 -6.18
CA VAL A 246 6.34 1.12 -5.72
C VAL A 246 6.70 0.20 -4.56
N PRO A 247 7.62 -0.73 -4.73
CA PRO A 247 7.96 -1.75 -3.71
C PRO A 247 8.49 -1.16 -2.40
N GLU A 248 9.08 0.02 -2.43
CA GLU A 248 9.65 0.70 -1.26
C GLU A 248 8.60 1.41 -0.39
N LEU A 249 7.45 1.73 -0.98
CA LEU A 249 6.32 2.41 -0.35
C LEU A 249 5.13 1.48 -0.15
N ASP A 250 5.35 0.19 -0.25
CA ASP A 250 4.32 -0.84 -0.23
C ASP A 250 3.69 -1.00 1.14
N LEU A 251 2.59 -0.27 1.34
CA LEU A 251 1.82 -0.26 2.57
C LEU A 251 1.26 -1.62 2.97
N LEU A 252 0.99 -2.46 1.98
CA LEU A 252 0.21 -3.68 2.17
C LEU A 252 1.06 -4.93 2.19
N CYS A 253 2.32 -4.83 1.80
CA CYS A 253 3.10 -5.99 1.40
C CYS A 253 4.52 -5.97 1.94
N GLU A 254 4.71 -5.66 3.20
CA GLU A 254 5.98 -5.88 3.86
C GLU A 254 6.02 -7.24 4.57
N ASN A 255 7.22 -7.63 5.01
CA ASN A 255 7.51 -8.95 5.54
C ASN A 255 6.65 -9.32 6.77
N GLU A 256 6.74 -10.56 7.22
CA GLU A 256 5.97 -11.12 8.33
C GLU A 256 5.96 -10.27 9.61
N ASN A 257 7.05 -9.50 9.84
CA ASN A 257 7.21 -8.68 11.03
C ASN A 257 6.74 -7.24 10.80
N ARG A 258 6.40 -6.88 9.54
CA ARG A 258 6.00 -5.53 9.12
C ARG A 258 4.87 -5.62 8.14
N LEU A 259 3.75 -6.13 8.60
CA LEU A 259 2.59 -6.39 7.76
C LEU A 259 2.15 -5.18 6.94
N TRP A 260 2.47 -3.99 7.41
CA TRP A 260 2.01 -2.74 6.85
C TRP A 260 3.10 -1.67 6.81
N GLY A 261 4.31 -2.04 7.17
CA GLY A 261 5.37 -1.08 7.40
C GLY A 261 6.06 -0.62 6.13
N CYS A 262 5.96 0.66 5.79
CA CYS A 262 7.05 1.34 5.12
C CYS A 262 8.16 1.60 6.14
N LYS A 263 9.37 1.26 5.82
CA LYS A 263 10.54 1.73 6.56
C LYS A 263 10.84 3.17 6.19
#